data_a166cb6e2b5b999bd24580d395f0f994
#
_entry.id   a166cb6e2b5b999bd24580d395f0f994
#
_cell.length_a   1.000
_cell.length_b   1.000
_cell.length_c   1.000
_cell.angle_alpha   90.00
_cell.angle_beta   90.00
_cell.angle_gamma   90.00
#
_symmetry.space_group_name_H-M   'P 1'
#
loop_
_entity.id
_entity.type
_entity.pdbx_description
1 polymer ?
#
loop_
_entity_poly.entity_id
_entity_poly.type
_entity_poly.pdbx_seq_one_letter_code
_entity_poly.pdbx_strand_id
1 'polypeptide(L)'
;MHTLSYAAMGLKENIPETRCFTDAETEVQAGLKGVESAISSMQWREDRDAAAGAVRRLDQALAALMAGHSSGDVALDRAIQPFLDRARTDKTARGRELALRVAKDQAIRRAYGNQALLGPLSPLAARLTNQRIAVRACRIDADNVAWIKREVRSRGWFEISRYGREAEKDAWLLAQHADGDVTFQTEILTRLDALQTKGETDPKNYAYLYDRVATNTGRPQRYGTQGGCRDGRRFTFPLEDSAKVDQLRAEVGLTTLAEYNARFTCRD
;
A
#
# COMPACT_ATOMS: atom_id res chain seq x y z
N MET A 1 -5.29 -0.47 -8.62
CA MET A 1 -4.68 -0.31 -7.30
C MET A 1 -3.28 0.20 -7.53
N HIS A 2 -3.05 1.51 -7.31
CA HIS A 2 -1.69 2.03 -7.34
C HIS A 2 -0.98 1.54 -6.08
N THR A 3 -0.08 0.61 -6.23
CA THR A 3 0.88 0.26 -5.21
C THR A 3 1.80 1.46 -5.03
N LEU A 4 1.74 2.10 -3.87
CA LEU A 4 2.76 3.02 -3.42
C LEU A 4 4.05 2.20 -3.22
N SER A 5 4.79 2.00 -4.29
CA SER A 5 6.16 1.53 -4.18
C SER A 5 7.00 2.73 -3.77
N TYR A 6 7.71 2.64 -2.64
CA TYR A 6 8.69 3.65 -2.24
C TYR A 6 9.73 3.90 -3.33
N ALA A 7 10.00 2.93 -4.21
CA ALA A 7 10.82 3.07 -5.39
C ALA A 7 10.27 4.09 -6.41
N ALA A 8 8.95 4.27 -6.50
CA ALA A 8 8.33 5.26 -7.37
C ALA A 8 8.47 6.70 -6.85
N MET A 9 8.78 6.87 -5.55
CA MET A 9 9.01 8.17 -4.92
C MET A 9 10.48 8.64 -5.00
N GLY A 10 11.35 7.95 -5.74
CA GLY A 10 12.77 8.29 -5.85
C GLY A 10 13.60 7.99 -4.59
N LEU A 11 13.05 7.25 -3.64
CA LEU A 11 13.67 6.90 -2.36
C LEU A 11 14.41 5.56 -2.51
N LYS A 12 15.43 5.52 -3.38
CA LYS A 12 16.21 4.31 -3.65
C LYS A 12 17.23 3.94 -2.56
N GLU A 13 17.38 4.75 -1.52
CA GLU A 13 18.39 4.50 -0.51
C GLU A 13 17.72 3.94 0.75
N ASN A 14 18.14 2.73 1.11
CA ASN A 14 18.00 2.02 2.40
C ASN A 14 17.27 2.80 3.49
N ILE A 15 15.93 2.85 3.41
CA ILE A 15 15.14 3.28 4.56
C ILE A 15 15.31 2.16 5.60
N PRO A 16 15.92 2.42 6.75
CA PRO A 16 15.98 1.44 7.82
C PRO A 16 14.57 0.92 8.12
N GLU A 17 14.43 -0.36 8.43
CA GLU A 17 13.17 -1.13 8.59
C GLU A 17 12.06 -0.45 9.41
N THR A 18 12.32 0.68 10.05
CA THR A 18 11.39 1.38 10.94
C THR A 18 11.36 2.90 10.76
N ARG A 19 12.15 3.46 9.86
CA ARG A 19 12.26 4.92 9.75
C ARG A 19 11.33 5.47 8.67
N CYS A 20 10.25 6.08 9.11
CA CYS A 20 9.46 6.98 8.27
C CYS A 20 10.03 8.40 8.36
N PHE A 21 9.96 9.15 7.26
CA PHE A 21 10.34 10.56 7.28
C PHE A 21 9.51 11.30 8.32
N THR A 22 10.16 12.20 9.05
CA THR A 22 9.46 13.17 9.88
C THR A 22 8.74 14.17 8.98
N ASP A 23 7.66 14.80 9.50
CA ASP A 23 6.98 15.86 8.76
C ASP A 23 7.96 17.00 8.39
N ALA A 24 8.93 17.30 9.26
CA ALA A 24 9.98 18.29 9.00
C ALA A 24 10.92 17.88 7.86
N GLU A 25 11.38 16.62 7.82
CA GLU A 25 12.22 16.12 6.72
C GLU A 25 11.45 16.17 5.39
N THR A 26 10.17 15.82 5.42
CA THR A 26 9.29 15.89 4.23
C THR A 26 9.08 17.33 3.77
N GLU A 27 8.87 18.27 4.71
CA GLU A 27 8.71 19.69 4.41
C GLU A 27 10.00 20.29 3.83
N VAL A 28 11.17 19.94 4.38
CA VAL A 28 12.47 20.38 3.85
C VAL A 28 12.70 19.87 2.43
N GLN A 29 12.44 18.58 2.18
CA GLN A 29 12.58 18.02 0.83
C GLN A 29 11.60 18.66 -0.17
N ALA A 30 10.37 18.95 0.25
CA ALA A 30 9.40 19.65 -0.57
C ALA A 30 9.81 21.11 -0.82
N GLY A 31 10.34 21.78 0.21
CA GLY A 31 10.85 23.14 0.14
C GLY A 31 12.02 23.26 -0.84
N LEU A 32 13.01 22.38 -0.75
CA LEU A 32 14.18 22.37 -1.65
C LEU A 32 13.78 22.21 -3.11
N LYS A 33 12.78 21.41 -3.41
CA LYS A 33 12.25 21.25 -4.78
C LYS A 33 11.33 22.41 -5.22
N GLY A 34 10.79 23.16 -4.29
CA GLY A 34 9.88 24.29 -4.55
C GLY A 34 10.55 25.65 -4.64
N VAL A 35 11.72 25.81 -3.98
CA VAL A 35 12.48 27.07 -3.93
C VAL A 35 13.03 27.48 -5.29
N GLU A 36 13.27 26.54 -6.19
CA GLU A 36 13.67 26.83 -7.56
C GLU A 36 12.60 27.62 -8.36
N SER A 37 11.40 27.76 -7.85
CA SER A 37 10.28 28.42 -8.55
C SER A 37 9.83 29.75 -7.93
N ALA A 38 10.71 30.51 -7.29
CA ALA A 38 10.46 31.91 -6.86
C ALA A 38 9.10 32.16 -6.16
N ILE A 39 8.69 31.28 -5.25
CA ILE A 39 7.43 31.41 -4.50
C ILE A 39 7.67 32.36 -3.33
N SER A 40 6.82 33.40 -3.16
CA SER A 40 6.87 34.31 -2.03
C SER A 40 6.76 33.51 -0.71
N SER A 41 7.46 33.92 0.32
CA SER A 41 7.42 33.29 1.64
C SER A 41 6.00 33.23 2.23
N MET A 42 5.12 34.13 1.80
CA MET A 42 3.72 34.21 2.20
C MET A 42 2.87 33.13 1.53
N GLN A 43 3.02 32.96 0.21
CA GLN A 43 2.31 31.92 -0.54
C GLN A 43 2.69 30.52 -0.04
N TRP A 44 3.97 30.29 0.28
CA TRP A 44 4.42 29.02 0.84
C TRP A 44 3.81 28.72 2.21
N ARG A 45 3.60 29.74 3.06
CA ARG A 45 2.95 29.58 4.37
C ARG A 45 1.48 29.20 4.21
N GLU A 46 0.75 29.89 3.33
CA GLU A 46 -0.66 29.59 3.02
C GLU A 46 -0.84 28.18 2.47
N ASP A 47 0.03 27.77 1.55
CA ASP A 47 0.03 26.43 0.99
C ASP A 47 0.32 25.36 2.04
N ARG A 48 1.21 25.64 2.99
CA ARG A 48 1.50 24.72 4.11
C ARG A 48 0.30 24.59 5.04
N ASP A 49 -0.40 25.68 5.33
CA ASP A 49 -1.59 25.67 6.16
C ASP A 49 -2.76 24.94 5.47
N ALA A 50 -2.91 25.14 4.16
CA ALA A 50 -3.88 24.42 3.34
C ALA A 50 -3.61 22.90 3.31
N ALA A 51 -2.33 22.50 3.14
CA ALA A 51 -1.93 21.12 3.21
C ALA A 51 -2.18 20.50 4.59
N ALA A 52 -1.83 21.22 5.67
CA ALA A 52 -2.10 20.79 7.04
C ALA A 52 -3.61 20.65 7.30
N GLY A 53 -4.42 21.57 6.78
CA GLY A 53 -5.88 21.49 6.86
C GLY A 53 -6.45 20.25 6.16
N ALA A 54 -5.96 19.93 4.97
CA ALA A 54 -6.38 18.75 4.21
C ALA A 54 -6.00 17.44 4.95
N VAL A 55 -4.80 17.36 5.51
CA VAL A 55 -4.35 16.20 6.30
C VAL A 55 -5.18 16.05 7.58
N ARG A 56 -5.51 17.15 8.28
CA ARG A 56 -6.40 17.06 9.47
C ARG A 56 -7.78 16.52 9.12
N ARG A 57 -8.37 16.93 7.99
CA ARG A 57 -9.65 16.36 7.53
C ARG A 57 -9.55 14.86 7.26
N LEU A 58 -8.46 14.42 6.63
CA LEU A 58 -8.20 12.99 6.43
C LEU A 58 -8.07 12.25 7.77
N ASP A 59 -7.39 12.81 8.76
CA ASP A 59 -7.25 12.19 10.08
C ASP A 59 -8.58 12.03 10.80
N GLN A 60 -9.42 13.06 10.71
CA GLN A 60 -10.78 12.99 11.26
C GLN A 60 -11.61 11.91 10.56
N ALA A 61 -11.51 11.82 9.23
CA ALA A 61 -12.16 10.75 8.46
C ALA A 61 -11.68 9.37 8.88
N LEU A 62 -10.36 9.16 8.98
CA LEU A 62 -9.78 7.90 9.44
C LEU A 62 -10.21 7.55 10.88
N ALA A 63 -10.24 8.53 11.78
CA ALA A 63 -10.71 8.33 13.15
C ALA A 63 -12.20 7.94 13.18
N ALA A 64 -13.05 8.59 12.40
CA ALA A 64 -14.46 8.26 12.27
C ALA A 64 -14.68 6.83 11.76
N LEU A 65 -13.91 6.43 10.74
CA LEU A 65 -13.96 5.08 10.19
C LEU A 65 -13.56 4.02 11.20
N MET A 66 -12.48 4.26 11.96
CA MET A 66 -12.02 3.35 13.01
C MET A 66 -13.00 3.25 14.18
N ALA A 67 -13.79 4.31 14.43
CA ALA A 67 -14.88 4.28 15.40
C ALA A 67 -16.17 3.64 14.85
N GLY A 68 -16.17 3.19 13.60
CA GLY A 68 -17.33 2.58 12.94
C GLY A 68 -18.37 3.59 12.46
N HIS A 69 -17.98 4.86 12.32
CA HIS A 69 -18.82 5.92 11.79
C HIS A 69 -18.47 6.24 10.34
N SER A 70 -19.41 6.85 9.58
CA SER A 70 -19.12 7.37 8.26
C SER A 70 -18.11 8.52 8.33
N SER A 71 -17.19 8.55 7.36
CA SER A 71 -16.24 9.66 7.21
C SER A 71 -16.85 10.88 6.54
N GLY A 72 -18.03 10.72 5.94
CA GLY A 72 -18.64 11.70 5.06
C GLY A 72 -18.07 11.69 3.63
N ASP A 73 -17.06 10.90 3.34
CA ASP A 73 -16.56 10.64 1.98
C ASP A 73 -17.13 9.32 1.46
N VAL A 74 -18.20 9.40 0.68
CA VAL A 74 -18.94 8.23 0.16
C VAL A 74 -18.05 7.26 -0.61
N ALA A 75 -17.05 7.76 -1.36
CA ALA A 75 -16.16 6.91 -2.13
C ALA A 75 -15.19 6.14 -1.20
N LEU A 76 -14.66 6.83 -0.19
CA LEU A 76 -13.79 6.23 0.82
C LEU A 76 -14.59 5.25 1.68
N ASP A 77 -15.76 5.65 2.18
CA ASP A 77 -16.64 4.82 3.03
C ASP A 77 -17.00 3.51 2.31
N ARG A 78 -17.45 3.59 1.05
CA ARG A 78 -17.77 2.41 0.24
C ARG A 78 -16.57 1.47 0.07
N ALA A 79 -15.39 2.03 -0.09
CA ALA A 79 -14.18 1.26 -0.35
C ALA A 79 -13.68 0.47 0.86
N ILE A 80 -13.91 0.96 2.07
CA ILE A 80 -13.43 0.33 3.31
C ILE A 80 -14.54 -0.36 4.11
N GLN A 81 -15.81 -0.13 3.76
CA GLN A 81 -16.96 -0.72 4.45
C GLN A 81 -16.85 -2.24 4.64
N PRO A 82 -16.42 -3.05 3.63
CA PRO A 82 -16.26 -4.50 3.81
C PRO A 82 -15.31 -4.88 4.95
N PHE A 83 -14.27 -4.09 5.18
CA PHE A 83 -13.32 -4.33 6.29
C PHE A 83 -13.94 -3.97 7.65
N LEU A 84 -14.72 -2.88 7.70
CA LEU A 84 -15.42 -2.49 8.92
C LEU A 84 -16.50 -3.51 9.30
N ASP A 85 -17.22 -4.06 8.31
CA ASP A 85 -18.22 -5.10 8.54
C ASP A 85 -17.56 -6.37 9.08
N ARG A 86 -16.42 -6.79 8.54
CA ARG A 86 -15.64 -7.91 9.09
C ARG A 86 -15.16 -7.60 10.51
N ALA A 87 -14.69 -6.40 10.79
CA ALA A 87 -14.28 -6.02 12.13
C ALA A 87 -15.43 -6.09 13.17
N ARG A 88 -16.67 -5.86 12.74
CA ARG A 88 -17.86 -6.01 13.61
C ARG A 88 -18.28 -7.47 13.80
N THR A 89 -18.14 -8.29 12.76
CA THR A 89 -18.71 -9.65 12.72
C THR A 89 -17.71 -10.76 13.04
N ASP A 90 -16.39 -10.51 12.92
CA ASP A 90 -15.37 -11.50 13.26
C ASP A 90 -15.43 -11.86 14.75
N LYS A 91 -15.50 -13.17 15.03
CA LYS A 91 -15.63 -13.71 16.38
C LYS A 91 -14.33 -13.60 17.18
N THR A 92 -13.20 -13.43 16.51
CA THR A 92 -11.87 -13.37 17.14
C THR A 92 -11.38 -11.93 17.29
N ALA A 93 -10.74 -11.63 18.43
CA ALA A 93 -10.10 -10.33 18.60
C ALA A 93 -9.00 -10.10 17.55
N ARG A 94 -8.31 -11.17 17.16
CA ARG A 94 -7.26 -11.16 16.15
C ARG A 94 -7.79 -10.77 14.75
N GLY A 95 -8.90 -11.36 14.32
CA GLY A 95 -9.53 -11.05 13.04
C GLY A 95 -10.12 -9.65 13.00
N ARG A 96 -10.75 -9.19 14.11
CA ARG A 96 -11.24 -7.81 14.22
C ARG A 96 -10.12 -6.78 14.08
N GLU A 97 -9.01 -6.98 14.79
CA GLU A 97 -7.86 -6.08 14.72
C GLU A 97 -7.24 -6.07 13.32
N LEU A 98 -7.10 -7.24 12.68
CA LEU A 98 -6.62 -7.34 11.31
C LEU A 98 -7.49 -6.52 10.34
N ALA A 99 -8.81 -6.71 10.39
CA ALA A 99 -9.74 -5.98 9.53
C ALA A 99 -9.67 -4.47 9.71
N LEU A 100 -9.56 -3.98 10.96
CA LEU A 100 -9.38 -2.55 11.24
C LEU A 100 -8.06 -2.00 10.70
N ARG A 101 -6.98 -2.75 10.81
CA ARG A 101 -5.67 -2.37 10.26
C ARG A 101 -5.70 -2.26 8.75
N VAL A 102 -6.33 -3.22 8.09
CA VAL A 102 -6.49 -3.17 6.62
C VAL A 102 -7.42 -2.03 6.20
N ALA A 103 -8.50 -1.76 6.93
CA ALA A 103 -9.34 -0.60 6.66
C ALA A 103 -8.53 0.70 6.64
N LYS A 104 -7.70 0.90 7.66
CA LYS A 104 -6.83 2.07 7.79
C LYS A 104 -5.76 2.14 6.69
N ASP A 105 -5.12 1.01 6.38
CA ASP A 105 -4.16 0.88 5.29
C ASP A 105 -4.77 1.25 3.94
N GLN A 106 -5.95 0.73 3.64
CA GLN A 106 -6.63 0.99 2.38
C GLN A 106 -7.17 2.43 2.29
N ALA A 107 -7.61 3.01 3.39
CA ALA A 107 -8.07 4.40 3.43
C ALA A 107 -6.94 5.37 3.10
N ILE A 108 -5.77 5.23 3.73
CA ILE A 108 -4.65 6.13 3.49
C ILE A 108 -4.10 6.02 2.06
N ARG A 109 -4.08 4.80 1.49
CA ARG A 109 -3.65 4.58 0.10
C ARG A 109 -4.59 5.20 -0.92
N ARG A 110 -5.90 5.27 -0.61
CA ARG A 110 -6.89 5.96 -1.45
C ARG A 110 -6.81 7.47 -1.37
N ALA A 111 -6.31 8.02 -0.27
CA ALA A 111 -6.08 9.45 -0.13
C ALA A 111 -4.90 9.94 -0.99
N TYR A 112 -3.91 9.09 -1.24
CA TYR A 112 -2.76 9.44 -2.05
C TYR A 112 -3.16 9.63 -3.52
N GLY A 113 -2.82 10.80 -4.09
CA GLY A 113 -3.20 11.15 -5.47
C GLY A 113 -4.71 11.37 -5.69
N ASN A 114 -5.51 11.44 -4.62
CA ASN A 114 -6.94 11.61 -4.72
C ASN A 114 -7.31 13.01 -5.20
N GLN A 115 -7.91 13.11 -6.40
CA GLN A 115 -8.25 14.38 -7.01
C GLN A 115 -9.35 15.15 -6.26
N ALA A 116 -10.27 14.47 -5.58
CA ALA A 116 -11.29 15.14 -4.76
C ALA A 116 -10.67 15.82 -3.53
N LEU A 117 -9.60 15.26 -2.98
CA LEU A 117 -8.84 15.83 -1.86
C LEU A 117 -7.85 16.90 -2.31
N LEU A 118 -7.16 16.68 -3.42
CA LEU A 118 -6.00 17.47 -3.85
C LEU A 118 -6.36 18.52 -4.92
N GLY A 119 -7.36 18.25 -5.76
CA GLY A 119 -7.74 19.12 -6.86
C GLY A 119 -8.15 20.56 -6.46
N PRO A 120 -8.81 20.78 -5.31
CA PRO A 120 -9.12 22.12 -4.83
C PRO A 120 -7.91 22.92 -4.30
N LEU A 121 -6.76 22.28 -4.14
CA LEU A 121 -5.55 22.90 -3.59
C LEU A 121 -4.69 23.53 -4.71
N SER A 122 -3.84 24.50 -4.36
CA SER A 122 -2.79 24.95 -5.26
C SER A 122 -1.82 23.80 -5.57
N PRO A 123 -1.09 23.84 -6.70
CA PRO A 123 -0.12 22.78 -7.04
C PRO A 123 0.91 22.51 -5.93
N LEU A 124 1.35 23.54 -5.21
CA LEU A 124 2.27 23.39 -4.09
C LEU A 124 1.58 22.73 -2.88
N ALA A 125 0.41 23.21 -2.47
CA ALA A 125 -0.36 22.63 -1.38
C ALA A 125 -0.75 21.17 -1.66
N ALA A 126 -1.13 20.83 -2.89
CA ALA A 126 -1.41 19.45 -3.31
C ALA A 126 -0.18 18.55 -3.17
N ARG A 127 0.99 19.02 -3.58
CA ARG A 127 2.26 18.28 -3.44
C ARG A 127 2.63 18.08 -1.97
N LEU A 128 2.56 19.12 -1.14
CA LEU A 128 2.82 19.04 0.29
C LEU A 128 1.86 18.09 0.99
N THR A 129 0.57 18.14 0.62
CA THR A 129 -0.46 17.24 1.15
C THR A 129 -0.16 15.79 0.79
N ASN A 130 0.18 15.49 -0.46
CA ASN A 130 0.58 14.15 -0.89
C ASN A 130 1.80 13.62 -0.13
N GLN A 131 2.79 14.46 0.13
CA GLN A 131 3.97 14.06 0.91
C GLN A 131 3.60 13.74 2.36
N ARG A 132 2.73 14.54 2.99
CA ARG A 132 2.24 14.27 4.35
C ARG A 132 1.41 12.98 4.42
N ILE A 133 0.60 12.72 3.39
CA ILE A 133 -0.12 11.45 3.25
C ILE A 133 0.86 10.28 3.13
N ALA A 134 1.94 10.43 2.34
CA ALA A 134 2.96 9.40 2.18
C ALA A 134 3.70 9.10 3.50
N VAL A 135 4.08 10.13 4.27
CA VAL A 135 4.66 9.95 5.62
C VAL A 135 3.71 9.21 6.54
N ARG A 136 2.42 9.56 6.51
CA ARG A 136 1.41 8.90 7.32
C ARG A 136 1.18 7.45 6.90
N ALA A 137 1.17 7.17 5.60
CA ALA A 137 1.11 5.81 5.08
C ALA A 137 2.29 4.96 5.57
N CYS A 138 3.50 5.52 5.53
CA CYS A 138 4.70 4.86 6.05
C CYS A 138 4.57 4.50 7.54
N ARG A 139 4.04 5.42 8.38
CA ARG A 139 3.81 5.15 9.82
C ARG A 139 2.76 4.05 10.04
N ILE A 140 1.70 4.05 9.23
CA ILE A 140 0.68 2.99 9.26
C ILE A 140 1.30 1.66 8.86
N ASP A 141 2.11 1.64 7.80
CA ASP A 141 2.81 0.44 7.34
C ASP A 141 3.75 -0.09 8.43
N ALA A 142 4.55 0.77 9.05
CA ALA A 142 5.47 0.38 10.14
C ALA A 142 4.72 -0.23 11.33
N ASP A 143 3.60 0.36 11.76
CA ASP A 143 2.77 -0.18 12.85
C ASP A 143 2.11 -1.51 12.45
N ASN A 144 1.62 -1.61 11.21
CA ASN A 144 1.05 -2.84 10.68
C ASN A 144 2.10 -3.96 10.59
N VAL A 145 3.31 -3.66 10.12
CA VAL A 145 4.42 -4.63 10.05
C VAL A 145 4.80 -5.11 11.45
N ALA A 146 4.97 -4.19 12.40
CA ALA A 146 5.29 -4.55 13.78
C ALA A 146 4.21 -5.45 14.40
N TRP A 147 2.93 -5.18 14.13
CA TRP A 147 1.82 -5.99 14.61
C TRP A 147 1.79 -7.35 13.92
N ILE A 148 1.81 -7.43 12.59
CA ILE A 148 1.68 -8.70 11.87
C ILE A 148 2.87 -9.64 12.15
N LYS A 149 4.08 -9.10 12.31
CA LYS A 149 5.27 -9.87 12.73
C LYS A 149 5.03 -10.54 14.09
N ARG A 150 4.54 -9.80 15.09
CA ARG A 150 4.23 -10.37 16.41
C ARG A 150 3.17 -11.45 16.31
N GLU A 151 2.08 -11.20 15.57
CA GLU A 151 0.98 -12.15 15.42
C GLU A 151 1.42 -13.44 14.73
N VAL A 152 2.17 -13.33 13.64
CA VAL A 152 2.66 -14.50 12.90
C VAL A 152 3.66 -15.33 13.72
N ARG A 153 4.56 -14.68 14.46
CA ARG A 153 5.56 -15.36 15.29
C ARG A 153 4.92 -16.06 16.50
N SER A 154 3.89 -15.49 17.10
CA SER A 154 3.25 -16.05 18.29
C SER A 154 2.13 -17.05 18.01
N ARG A 155 1.42 -16.90 16.88
CA ARG A 155 0.17 -17.64 16.60
C ARG A 155 0.11 -18.29 15.22
N GLY A 156 1.16 -18.16 14.41
CA GLY A 156 1.21 -18.63 13.03
C GLY A 156 0.46 -17.71 12.05
N TRP A 157 0.39 -18.15 10.80
CA TRP A 157 -0.29 -17.45 9.73
C TRP A 157 -1.81 -17.42 9.93
N PHE A 158 -2.50 -16.61 9.16
CA PHE A 158 -3.97 -16.58 9.10
C PHE A 158 -4.47 -17.61 8.08
N GLU A 159 -4.32 -18.90 8.37
CA GLU A 159 -4.68 -20.01 7.49
C GLU A 159 -6.17 -20.00 7.13
N ILE A 160 -6.48 -20.34 5.87
CA ILE A 160 -7.84 -20.28 5.33
C ILE A 160 -8.82 -21.15 6.12
N SER A 161 -8.40 -22.37 6.50
CA SER A 161 -9.26 -23.29 7.25
C SER A 161 -9.66 -22.74 8.63
N ARG A 162 -8.82 -21.90 9.22
CA ARG A 162 -9.01 -21.37 10.57
C ARG A 162 -9.64 -19.98 10.60
N TYR A 163 -9.30 -19.12 9.65
CA TYR A 163 -9.67 -17.70 9.66
C TYR A 163 -10.51 -17.28 8.45
N GLY A 164 -10.62 -18.15 7.44
CA GLY A 164 -11.30 -17.85 6.19
C GLY A 164 -10.42 -17.08 5.18
N ARG A 165 -10.85 -17.12 3.92
CA ARG A 165 -10.11 -16.55 2.78
C ARG A 165 -9.89 -15.03 2.90
N GLU A 166 -10.86 -14.31 3.43
CA GLU A 166 -10.76 -12.85 3.56
C GLU A 166 -9.72 -12.44 4.61
N ALA A 167 -9.64 -13.13 5.75
CA ALA A 167 -8.63 -12.84 6.77
C ALA A 167 -7.22 -13.24 6.28
N GLU A 168 -7.08 -14.34 5.55
CA GLU A 168 -5.83 -14.72 4.92
C GLU A 168 -5.35 -13.65 3.94
N LYS A 169 -6.23 -13.19 3.05
CA LYS A 169 -5.97 -12.12 2.09
C LYS A 169 -5.61 -10.79 2.77
N ASP A 170 -6.30 -10.46 3.85
CA ASP A 170 -6.03 -9.25 4.64
C ASP A 170 -4.62 -9.32 5.29
N ALA A 171 -4.24 -10.47 5.85
CA ALA A 171 -2.91 -10.70 6.41
C ALA A 171 -1.82 -10.62 5.33
N TRP A 172 -2.07 -11.24 4.18
CA TRP A 172 -1.19 -11.14 3.02
C TRP A 172 -1.02 -9.68 2.57
N LEU A 173 -2.10 -8.90 2.53
CA LEU A 173 -2.04 -7.51 2.10
C LEU A 173 -1.13 -6.65 3.00
N LEU A 174 -1.18 -6.85 4.32
CA LEU A 174 -0.27 -6.16 5.24
C LEU A 174 1.19 -6.61 5.03
N ALA A 175 1.43 -7.90 4.80
CA ALA A 175 2.77 -8.42 4.47
C ALA A 175 3.27 -7.90 3.12
N GLN A 176 2.39 -7.82 2.11
CA GLN A 176 2.68 -7.25 0.79
C GLN A 176 3.10 -5.77 0.87
N HIS A 177 2.58 -5.02 1.85
CA HIS A 177 2.90 -3.61 2.08
C HIS A 177 4.10 -3.39 3.01
N ALA A 178 4.77 -4.44 3.46
CA ALA A 178 5.98 -4.36 4.29
C ALA A 178 7.23 -4.07 3.45
N ASP A 179 7.19 -3.11 2.52
CA ASP A 179 8.29 -2.83 1.59
C ASP A 179 9.58 -2.36 2.29
N GLY A 180 9.48 -1.80 3.50
CA GLY A 180 10.63 -1.45 4.33
C GLY A 180 11.26 -2.64 5.07
N ASP A 181 10.68 -3.85 4.99
CA ASP A 181 11.15 -5.07 5.68
C ASP A 181 11.12 -6.27 4.73
N VAL A 182 12.03 -6.25 3.75
CA VAL A 182 12.15 -7.32 2.75
C VAL A 182 12.49 -8.67 3.38
N THR A 183 13.19 -8.66 4.51
CA THR A 183 13.48 -9.87 5.29
C THR A 183 12.18 -10.53 5.78
N PHE A 184 11.27 -9.72 6.32
CA PHE A 184 9.94 -10.21 6.73
C PHE A 184 9.10 -10.65 5.51
N GLN A 185 9.11 -9.90 4.41
CA GLN A 185 8.42 -10.33 3.19
C GLN A 185 8.93 -11.69 2.70
N THR A 186 10.25 -11.95 2.78
CA THR A 186 10.87 -13.23 2.41
C THR A 186 10.46 -14.36 3.37
N GLU A 187 10.39 -14.07 4.69
CA GLU A 187 9.89 -15.03 5.69
C GLU A 187 8.44 -15.45 5.35
N ILE A 188 7.59 -14.48 5.05
CA ILE A 188 6.19 -14.76 4.68
C ILE A 188 6.10 -15.50 3.35
N LEU A 189 6.88 -15.11 2.34
CA LEU A 189 6.92 -15.80 1.04
C LEU A 189 7.21 -17.29 1.20
N THR A 190 8.25 -17.64 2.00
CA THR A 190 8.59 -19.04 2.31
C THR A 190 7.44 -19.78 2.99
N ARG A 191 6.72 -19.09 3.88
CA ARG A 191 5.56 -19.66 4.57
C ARG A 191 4.39 -19.88 3.61
N LEU A 192 4.09 -18.92 2.74
CA LEU A 192 3.02 -19.05 1.73
C LEU A 192 3.32 -20.17 0.72
N ASP A 193 4.59 -20.36 0.37
CA ASP A 193 5.01 -21.47 -0.50
C ASP A 193 4.62 -22.84 0.10
N ALA A 194 4.85 -23.04 1.38
CA ALA A 194 4.46 -24.26 2.08
C ALA A 194 2.95 -24.39 2.32
N LEU A 195 2.22 -23.29 2.38
CA LEU A 195 0.78 -23.26 2.66
C LEU A 195 -0.08 -23.39 1.40
N GLN A 196 0.39 -22.93 0.23
CA GLN A 196 -0.37 -23.03 -1.03
C GLN A 196 -0.64 -24.50 -1.41
N THR A 197 0.32 -25.39 -1.18
CA THR A 197 0.16 -26.83 -1.46
C THR A 197 -0.87 -27.53 -0.57
N LYS A 198 -1.20 -26.89 0.57
CA LYS A 198 -2.19 -27.36 1.54
C LYS A 198 -3.55 -26.66 1.37
N GLY A 199 -3.67 -25.72 0.44
CA GLY A 199 -4.89 -24.92 0.24
C GLY A 199 -5.14 -23.89 1.36
N GLU A 200 -4.13 -23.59 2.17
CA GLU A 200 -4.22 -22.68 3.32
C GLU A 200 -3.87 -21.21 2.98
N THR A 201 -3.50 -20.94 1.75
CA THR A 201 -3.36 -19.60 1.15
C THR A 201 -3.81 -19.61 -0.30
N ASP A 202 -4.21 -18.46 -0.84
CA ASP A 202 -4.48 -18.32 -2.27
C ASP A 202 -3.14 -18.30 -3.04
N PRO A 203 -2.93 -19.18 -4.05
CA PRO A 203 -1.72 -19.17 -4.87
C PRO A 203 -1.41 -17.80 -5.51
N LYS A 204 -2.42 -16.98 -5.77
CA LYS A 204 -2.22 -15.61 -6.26
C LYS A 204 -1.47 -14.75 -5.25
N ASN A 205 -1.76 -14.91 -3.96
CA ASN A 205 -1.09 -14.17 -2.89
C ASN A 205 0.40 -14.50 -2.84
N TYR A 206 0.76 -15.79 -3.01
CA TYR A 206 2.15 -16.20 -3.18
C TYR A 206 2.78 -15.52 -4.40
N ALA A 207 2.14 -15.58 -5.57
CA ALA A 207 2.68 -15.03 -6.81
C ALA A 207 2.94 -13.51 -6.73
N TYR A 208 1.99 -12.75 -6.17
CA TYR A 208 2.17 -11.31 -5.95
C TYR A 208 3.33 -11.00 -4.99
N LEU A 209 3.45 -11.76 -3.89
CA LEU A 209 4.51 -11.53 -2.92
C LEU A 209 5.87 -11.98 -3.46
N TYR A 210 5.91 -13.06 -4.27
CA TYR A 210 7.13 -13.49 -4.96
C TYR A 210 7.71 -12.36 -5.80
N ASP A 211 6.90 -11.79 -6.68
CA ASP A 211 7.32 -10.72 -7.56
C ASP A 211 7.74 -9.45 -6.80
N ARG A 212 7.02 -9.14 -5.70
CA ARG A 212 7.35 -8.02 -4.83
C ARG A 212 8.74 -8.20 -4.19
N VAL A 213 9.01 -9.36 -3.62
CA VAL A 213 10.32 -9.69 -3.04
C VAL A 213 11.40 -9.69 -4.11
N ALA A 214 11.13 -10.27 -5.28
CA ALA A 214 12.08 -10.27 -6.38
C ALA A 214 12.47 -8.83 -6.78
N THR A 215 11.49 -7.96 -7.02
CA THR A 215 11.76 -6.58 -7.41
C THR A 215 12.43 -5.76 -6.30
N ASN A 216 12.03 -5.93 -5.05
CA ASN A 216 12.65 -5.26 -3.90
C ASN A 216 14.10 -5.70 -3.65
N THR A 217 14.49 -6.88 -4.14
CA THR A 217 15.87 -7.41 -4.08
C THR A 217 16.64 -7.25 -5.39
N GLY A 218 16.10 -6.49 -6.35
CA GLY A 218 16.75 -6.25 -7.64
C GLY A 218 16.77 -7.44 -8.59
N ARG A 219 15.97 -8.47 -8.35
CA ARG A 219 15.86 -9.66 -9.18
C ARG A 219 14.71 -9.55 -10.19
N PRO A 220 14.77 -10.23 -11.33
CA PRO A 220 13.64 -10.39 -12.22
C PRO A 220 12.47 -11.06 -11.48
N GLN A 221 11.24 -10.67 -11.84
CA GLN A 221 10.01 -11.25 -11.32
C GLN A 221 9.52 -12.41 -12.19
N ARG A 222 8.68 -13.28 -11.63
CA ARG A 222 8.21 -14.49 -12.31
C ARG A 222 6.85 -14.32 -13.01
N TYR A 223 5.95 -13.59 -12.36
CA TYR A 223 4.55 -13.51 -12.77
C TYR A 223 4.18 -12.17 -13.42
N GLY A 224 5.07 -11.19 -13.45
CA GLY A 224 4.81 -9.89 -14.07
C GLY A 224 3.79 -9.03 -13.32
N THR A 225 3.67 -9.19 -12.00
CA THR A 225 2.70 -8.43 -11.19
C THR A 225 3.19 -7.03 -10.84
N GLN A 226 4.51 -6.79 -10.88
CA GLN A 226 5.12 -5.50 -10.56
C GLN A 226 5.48 -4.74 -11.83
N GLY A 227 5.33 -3.41 -11.78
CA GLY A 227 5.60 -2.54 -12.92
C GLY A 227 5.33 -1.08 -12.58
N GLY A 228 5.52 -0.22 -13.55
CA GLY A 228 5.30 1.22 -13.44
C GLY A 228 4.47 1.78 -14.59
N CYS A 229 4.32 3.09 -14.61
CA CYS A 229 3.75 3.83 -15.73
C CYS A 229 4.83 4.72 -16.35
N ARG A 230 4.85 4.78 -17.67
CA ARG A 230 5.71 5.68 -18.46
C ARG A 230 4.97 6.05 -19.74
N ASP A 231 4.96 7.33 -20.06
CA ASP A 231 4.30 7.86 -21.28
C ASP A 231 2.85 7.39 -21.42
N GLY A 232 2.07 7.50 -20.33
CA GLY A 232 0.67 7.09 -20.29
C GLY A 232 0.42 5.57 -20.37
N ARG A 233 1.48 4.75 -20.38
CA ARG A 233 1.37 3.28 -20.52
C ARG A 233 2.00 2.55 -19.36
N ARG A 234 1.36 1.43 -18.97
CA ARG A 234 1.97 0.51 -18.02
C ARG A 234 3.11 -0.26 -18.67
N PHE A 235 4.22 -0.38 -17.96
CA PHE A 235 5.31 -1.30 -18.29
C PHE A 235 5.53 -2.27 -17.12
N THR A 236 5.96 -3.48 -17.47
CA THR A 236 6.30 -4.55 -16.52
C THR A 236 7.80 -4.50 -16.23
N PHE A 237 8.19 -4.66 -14.97
CA PHE A 237 9.60 -4.81 -14.61
C PHE A 237 10.17 -6.11 -15.19
N PRO A 238 11.52 -6.28 -15.24
CA PRO A 238 12.16 -7.44 -15.87
C PRO A 238 11.56 -8.77 -15.40
N LEU A 239 11.34 -9.68 -16.34
CA LEU A 239 10.80 -11.02 -16.13
C LEU A 239 11.92 -12.07 -16.12
N GLU A 240 11.78 -13.13 -15.30
CA GLU A 240 12.66 -14.30 -15.32
C GLU A 240 12.62 -15.01 -16.70
N ASP A 241 11.41 -15.20 -17.23
CA ASP A 241 11.16 -15.82 -18.53
C ASP A 241 9.89 -15.23 -19.15
N SER A 242 10.04 -14.33 -20.10
CA SER A 242 8.91 -13.69 -20.78
C SER A 242 8.10 -14.65 -21.66
N ALA A 243 8.69 -15.75 -22.13
CA ALA A 243 7.98 -16.73 -22.94
C ALA A 243 7.05 -17.62 -22.11
N LYS A 244 7.34 -17.82 -20.84
CA LYS A 244 6.57 -18.69 -19.93
C LYS A 244 5.65 -17.93 -18.99
N VAL A 245 5.69 -16.60 -18.97
CA VAL A 245 4.95 -15.79 -17.98
C VAL A 245 3.46 -16.11 -17.92
N ASP A 246 2.80 -16.26 -19.06
CA ASP A 246 1.36 -16.52 -19.09
C ASP A 246 1.01 -17.95 -18.66
N GLN A 247 1.88 -18.94 -18.95
CA GLN A 247 1.74 -20.29 -18.40
C GLN A 247 1.85 -20.26 -16.86
N LEU A 248 2.91 -19.66 -16.33
CA LEU A 248 3.13 -19.54 -14.88
C LEU A 248 1.98 -18.79 -14.19
N ARG A 249 1.44 -17.76 -14.83
CA ARG A 249 0.27 -17.02 -14.35
C ARG A 249 -0.98 -17.91 -14.28
N ALA A 250 -1.23 -18.72 -15.32
CA ALA A 250 -2.36 -19.66 -15.35
C ALA A 250 -2.28 -20.69 -14.23
N GLU A 251 -1.09 -21.22 -13.94
CA GLU A 251 -0.85 -22.20 -12.86
C GLU A 251 -1.27 -21.69 -11.47
N VAL A 252 -1.19 -20.39 -11.23
CA VAL A 252 -1.62 -19.74 -9.98
C VAL A 252 -2.99 -19.04 -10.11
N GLY A 253 -3.70 -19.24 -11.22
CA GLY A 253 -5.03 -18.66 -11.45
C GLY A 253 -5.03 -17.16 -11.74
N LEU A 254 -3.94 -16.58 -12.22
CA LEU A 254 -3.87 -15.21 -12.70
C LEU A 254 -4.28 -15.13 -14.19
N THR A 255 -4.88 -14.01 -14.60
CA THR A 255 -5.14 -13.70 -16.02
C THR A 255 -3.83 -13.46 -16.77
N THR A 256 -3.85 -13.50 -18.12
CA THR A 256 -2.67 -13.20 -18.94
C THR A 256 -2.04 -11.86 -18.56
N LEU A 257 -0.74 -11.71 -18.85
CA LEU A 257 -0.02 -10.46 -18.55
C LEU A 257 -0.61 -9.26 -19.32
N ALA A 258 -1.04 -9.49 -20.54
CA ALA A 258 -1.69 -8.47 -21.37
C ALA A 258 -3.01 -7.99 -20.75
N GLU A 259 -3.89 -8.91 -20.36
CA GLU A 259 -5.15 -8.58 -19.66
C GLU A 259 -4.90 -7.90 -18.32
N TYR A 260 -3.89 -8.33 -17.58
CA TYR A 260 -3.51 -7.70 -16.32
C TYR A 260 -3.06 -6.26 -16.53
N ASN A 261 -2.16 -6.01 -17.48
CA ASN A 261 -1.66 -4.68 -17.78
C ASN A 261 -2.77 -3.74 -18.30
N ALA A 262 -3.72 -4.24 -19.07
CA ALA A 262 -4.85 -3.45 -19.59
C ALA A 262 -5.78 -2.89 -18.48
N ARG A 263 -5.74 -3.42 -17.26
CA ARG A 263 -6.54 -2.92 -16.12
C ARG A 263 -6.02 -1.63 -15.51
N PHE A 264 -4.81 -1.23 -15.86
CA PHE A 264 -4.18 -0.03 -15.29
C PHE A 264 -4.36 1.16 -16.22
N THR A 265 -4.95 2.22 -15.68
CA THR A 265 -4.96 3.53 -16.33
C THR A 265 -3.75 4.30 -15.81
N CYS A 266 -2.74 4.47 -16.67
CA CYS A 266 -1.61 5.36 -16.40
C CYS A 266 -2.03 6.80 -16.70
N ARG A 267 -1.73 7.70 -15.77
CA ARG A 267 -1.85 9.15 -15.97
C ARG A 267 -0.44 9.72 -15.92
N ASP A 268 -0.14 10.61 -16.84
CA ASP A 268 1.11 11.36 -16.88
C ASP A 268 1.21 12.35 -15.75
#